data_57bf3972acb6af672361fa912ee7fb0f
#
_entry.id   57bf3972acb6af672361fa912ee7fb0f
#
_cell.length_a   1.000
_cell.length_b   1.000
_cell.length_c   1.000
_cell.angle_alpha   90.00
_cell.angle_beta   90.00
_cell.angle_gamma   90.00
#
_symmetry.space_group_name_H-M   'P 1'
#
loop_
_entity.id
_entity.type
_entity.pdbx_description
1 polymer ?
#
loop_
_entity_poly.entity_id
_entity_poly.type
_entity_poly.pdbx_seq_one_letter_code
_entity_poly.pdbx_strand_id
1 'polypeptide(L)'
;MKHLLALAAVLAVLAEPALANRVFVTNEKGNDVTVLDSETLEVIGTYPVGNRPRGITISPDGSELYVCASDDNLVRVFDPNTMEELHTLPSGPDPELFVLHPSGNPLYIANEDDNLVTVVDVKSKQVLAEIPVGVEPEGMGVSPDGGIVINTSETTNMAHFIDTATFEIVANVLVDSRPRFAEFNHDGTKLYVSSEIGGTVSVIDPATQTIAKKITFEVPGVLPEAIQPVGVRVTNDGSKVFVALGPSNRVAVIDGATDEVRDYLLTGQRVWQMAFTPDQKYLFTTNGNSNDISVIDVAAEEVVKSVPVGQQPWGVVVAPN
;
A
#
# COMPACT_ATOMS: atom_id res chain seq x y z
N MET A 1 12.55 -52.67 49.44
CA MET A 1 13.00 -51.42 48.79
C MET A 1 12.36 -51.37 47.43
N LYS A 2 11.32 -50.54 47.25
CA LYS A 2 10.61 -50.36 45.96
C LYS A 2 11.04 -49.04 45.39
N HIS A 3 11.73 -49.08 44.24
CA HIS A 3 12.11 -47.87 43.49
C HIS A 3 10.92 -47.41 42.67
N LEU A 4 10.35 -46.23 42.98
CA LEU A 4 9.44 -45.50 42.12
C LEU A 4 10.30 -44.72 41.11
N LEU A 5 10.17 -45.03 39.82
CA LEU A 5 10.62 -44.19 38.73
C LEU A 5 9.53 -43.16 38.46
N ALA A 6 9.82 -41.88 38.67
CA ALA A 6 8.97 -40.77 38.24
C ALA A 6 9.29 -40.45 36.76
N LEU A 7 8.31 -40.63 35.89
CA LEU A 7 8.36 -40.27 34.50
C LEU A 7 7.98 -38.78 34.39
N ALA A 8 8.94 -37.90 34.11
CA ALA A 8 8.68 -36.51 33.82
C ALA A 8 8.26 -36.39 32.36
N ALA A 9 6.99 -36.10 32.09
CA ALA A 9 6.50 -35.74 30.79
C ALA A 9 6.91 -34.30 30.48
N VAL A 10 7.81 -34.09 29.51
CA VAL A 10 8.12 -32.78 28.96
C VAL A 10 7.01 -32.46 27.98
N LEU A 11 6.09 -31.56 28.34
CA LEU A 11 5.19 -30.90 27.38
C LEU A 11 6.04 -29.95 26.54
N ALA A 12 6.30 -30.32 25.29
CA ALA A 12 6.76 -29.38 24.30
C ALA A 12 5.57 -28.48 23.97
N VAL A 13 5.57 -27.24 24.45
CA VAL A 13 4.70 -26.18 23.96
C VAL A 13 5.22 -25.86 22.56
N LEU A 14 4.50 -26.33 21.56
CA LEU A 14 4.68 -25.84 20.17
C LEU A 14 4.24 -24.38 20.20
N ALA A 15 5.18 -23.45 20.21
CA ALA A 15 4.89 -22.05 19.92
C ALA A 15 4.28 -22.01 18.53
N GLU A 16 3.06 -21.53 18.42
CA GLU A 16 2.49 -21.17 17.11
C GLU A 16 3.43 -20.14 16.50
N PRO A 17 3.79 -20.27 15.20
CA PRO A 17 4.61 -19.28 14.55
C PRO A 17 3.87 -17.94 14.66
N ALA A 18 4.53 -16.94 15.26
CA ALA A 18 4.00 -15.60 15.38
C ALA A 18 3.59 -15.10 13.99
N LEU A 19 2.51 -14.32 13.94
CA LEU A 19 2.03 -13.61 12.73
C LEU A 19 3.09 -12.66 12.15
N ALA A 20 4.05 -12.27 12.96
CA ALA A 20 5.20 -11.50 12.58
C ALA A 20 5.80 -12.11 11.32
N ASN A 21 5.89 -11.29 10.26
CA ASN A 21 6.57 -11.61 9.01
C ASN A 21 5.71 -12.18 7.87
N ARG A 22 4.40 -12.05 7.87
CA ARG A 22 3.62 -12.39 6.68
C ARG A 22 3.52 -11.21 5.71
N VAL A 23 3.77 -11.49 4.44
CA VAL A 23 3.56 -10.58 3.31
C VAL A 23 2.33 -11.05 2.55
N PHE A 24 1.39 -10.16 2.30
CA PHE A 24 0.17 -10.42 1.54
C PHE A 24 0.22 -9.65 0.24
N VAL A 25 0.03 -10.32 -0.88
CA VAL A 25 0.09 -9.76 -2.24
C VAL A 25 -1.22 -10.04 -2.97
N THR A 26 -1.97 -9.00 -3.32
CA THR A 26 -3.15 -9.16 -4.18
C THR A 26 -2.73 -9.45 -5.62
N ASN A 27 -3.36 -10.45 -6.24
CA ASN A 27 -3.15 -10.83 -7.62
C ASN A 27 -4.40 -10.48 -8.43
N GLU A 28 -4.36 -9.34 -9.11
CA GLU A 28 -5.53 -8.72 -9.75
C GLU A 28 -6.25 -9.65 -10.72
N LYS A 29 -5.51 -10.37 -11.55
CA LYS A 29 -6.07 -11.33 -12.52
C LYS A 29 -6.16 -12.77 -11.98
N GLY A 30 -5.48 -13.04 -10.86
CA GLY A 30 -5.60 -14.30 -10.14
C GLY A 30 -6.88 -14.38 -9.31
N ASN A 31 -7.48 -13.25 -8.94
CA ASN A 31 -8.60 -13.14 -8.01
C ASN A 31 -8.27 -13.74 -6.64
N ASP A 32 -7.02 -13.60 -6.22
CA ASP A 32 -6.49 -14.22 -5.02
C ASP A 32 -5.44 -13.34 -4.33
N VAL A 33 -5.03 -13.76 -3.14
CA VAL A 33 -3.90 -13.22 -2.39
C VAL A 33 -2.85 -14.31 -2.24
N THR A 34 -1.61 -14.02 -2.64
CA THR A 34 -0.45 -14.85 -2.28
C THR A 34 0.08 -14.40 -0.93
N VAL A 35 0.28 -15.34 -0.02
CA VAL A 35 0.87 -15.12 1.31
C VAL A 35 2.28 -15.71 1.33
N LEU A 36 3.25 -14.91 1.78
CA LEU A 36 4.65 -15.31 1.91
C LEU A 36 5.14 -15.05 3.35
N ASP A 37 6.18 -15.76 3.72
CA ASP A 37 7.00 -15.44 4.90
C ASP A 37 8.07 -14.41 4.52
N SER A 38 8.17 -13.29 5.25
CA SER A 38 9.08 -12.19 4.90
C SER A 38 10.55 -12.48 5.21
N GLU A 39 10.86 -13.46 6.05
CA GLU A 39 12.23 -13.85 6.40
C GLU A 39 12.77 -14.92 5.45
N THR A 40 12.00 -15.99 5.24
CA THR A 40 12.41 -17.11 4.37
C THR A 40 12.14 -16.81 2.90
N LEU A 41 11.20 -15.89 2.62
CA LEU A 41 10.71 -15.54 1.28
C LEU A 41 10.07 -16.74 0.57
N GLU A 42 9.50 -17.67 1.34
CA GLU A 42 8.76 -18.82 0.83
C GLU A 42 7.27 -18.51 0.76
N VAL A 43 6.62 -18.98 -0.29
CA VAL A 43 5.17 -18.87 -0.44
C VAL A 43 4.50 -19.85 0.51
N ILE A 44 3.66 -19.34 1.42
CA ILE A 44 2.87 -20.13 2.37
C ILE A 44 1.63 -20.69 1.70
N GLY A 45 0.97 -19.87 0.86
CA GLY A 45 -0.24 -20.27 0.15
C GLY A 45 -0.80 -19.17 -0.74
N THR A 46 -1.85 -19.53 -1.48
CA THR A 46 -2.63 -18.60 -2.33
C THR A 46 -4.10 -18.83 -2.04
N TYR A 47 -4.85 -17.75 -1.78
CA TYR A 47 -6.21 -17.80 -1.24
C TYR A 47 -7.15 -16.91 -2.05
N PRO A 48 -8.31 -17.42 -2.50
CA PRO A 48 -9.31 -16.61 -3.20
C PRO A 48 -9.84 -15.47 -2.31
N VAL A 49 -9.94 -14.26 -2.86
CA VAL A 49 -10.37 -13.09 -2.08
C VAL A 49 -11.41 -12.21 -2.77
N GLY A 50 -12.02 -12.68 -3.85
CA GLY A 50 -12.98 -11.92 -4.66
C GLY A 50 -12.40 -11.51 -6.01
N ASN A 51 -13.23 -10.83 -6.82
CA ASN A 51 -12.88 -10.50 -8.20
C ASN A 51 -12.09 -9.18 -8.26
N ARG A 52 -11.02 -9.19 -9.06
CA ARG A 52 -10.12 -8.05 -9.29
C ARG A 52 -9.64 -7.41 -7.99
N PRO A 53 -8.91 -8.16 -7.10
CA PRO A 53 -8.42 -7.61 -5.85
C PRO A 53 -7.27 -6.63 -6.12
N ARG A 54 -7.38 -5.39 -5.59
CA ARG A 54 -6.38 -4.33 -5.74
C ARG A 54 -5.86 -3.85 -4.40
N GLY A 55 -6.47 -2.83 -3.83
CA GLY A 55 -6.06 -2.28 -2.54
C GLY A 55 -6.06 -3.33 -1.44
N ILE A 56 -5.02 -3.33 -0.61
CA ILE A 56 -4.87 -4.23 0.54
C ILE A 56 -4.24 -3.48 1.71
N THR A 57 -4.79 -3.66 2.91
CA THR A 57 -4.21 -3.15 4.15
C THR A 57 -4.52 -4.08 5.31
N ILE A 58 -3.85 -3.87 6.45
CA ILE A 58 -4.05 -4.66 7.66
C ILE A 58 -4.33 -3.73 8.84
N SER A 59 -5.17 -4.19 9.78
CA SER A 59 -5.44 -3.43 10.99
C SER A 59 -4.15 -3.21 11.81
N PRO A 60 -4.04 -2.11 12.58
CA PRO A 60 -2.84 -1.82 13.37
C PRO A 60 -2.48 -2.91 14.38
N ASP A 61 -3.46 -3.68 14.85
CA ASP A 61 -3.28 -4.82 15.76
C ASP A 61 -3.04 -6.15 15.04
N GLY A 62 -3.03 -6.15 13.71
CA GLY A 62 -2.81 -7.33 12.87
C GLY A 62 -3.97 -8.33 12.88
N SER A 63 -5.15 -7.99 13.39
CA SER A 63 -6.28 -8.92 13.53
C SER A 63 -7.15 -9.06 12.29
N GLU A 64 -7.16 -8.05 11.39
CA GLU A 64 -8.00 -8.00 10.20
C GLU A 64 -7.21 -7.56 8.97
N LEU A 65 -7.36 -8.30 7.88
CA LEU A 65 -6.81 -7.99 6.55
C LEU A 65 -7.95 -7.52 5.64
N TYR A 66 -7.83 -6.31 5.11
CA TYR A 66 -8.82 -5.70 4.24
C TYR A 66 -8.36 -5.79 2.78
N VAL A 67 -9.25 -6.17 1.87
CA VAL A 67 -8.98 -6.29 0.44
C VAL A 67 -10.10 -5.61 -0.35
N CYS A 68 -9.79 -4.66 -1.23
CA CYS A 68 -10.72 -4.18 -2.25
C CYS A 68 -10.95 -5.29 -3.26
N ALA A 69 -12.19 -5.79 -3.37
CA ALA A 69 -12.64 -6.65 -4.44
C ALA A 69 -13.40 -5.77 -5.45
N SER A 70 -12.66 -5.18 -6.39
CA SER A 70 -13.13 -4.06 -7.20
C SER A 70 -14.34 -4.42 -8.07
N ASP A 71 -14.30 -5.58 -8.75
CA ASP A 71 -15.44 -6.06 -9.56
C ASP A 71 -16.62 -6.58 -8.71
N ASP A 72 -16.42 -6.82 -7.41
CA ASP A 72 -17.48 -7.20 -6.47
C ASP A 72 -18.13 -5.97 -5.79
N ASN A 73 -17.56 -4.77 -5.96
CA ASN A 73 -18.03 -3.49 -5.39
C ASN A 73 -18.09 -3.51 -3.85
N LEU A 74 -17.09 -4.11 -3.20
CA LEU A 74 -17.04 -4.17 -1.74
C LEU A 74 -15.59 -4.38 -1.24
N VAL A 75 -15.40 -4.15 0.06
CA VAL A 75 -14.18 -4.54 0.77
C VAL A 75 -14.44 -5.84 1.53
N ARG A 76 -13.60 -6.84 1.29
CA ARG A 76 -13.62 -8.12 2.02
C ARG A 76 -12.63 -8.07 3.17
N VAL A 77 -13.00 -8.65 4.29
CA VAL A 77 -12.18 -8.67 5.51
C VAL A 77 -11.90 -10.11 5.90
N PHE A 78 -10.62 -10.42 6.07
CA PHE A 78 -10.12 -11.76 6.36
C PHE A 78 -9.36 -11.80 7.68
N ASP A 79 -9.34 -12.98 8.32
CA ASP A 79 -8.37 -13.30 9.36
C ASP A 79 -7.00 -13.52 8.68
N PRO A 80 -5.98 -12.71 8.95
CA PRO A 80 -4.67 -12.82 8.28
C PRO A 80 -3.91 -14.11 8.65
N ASN A 81 -4.32 -14.85 9.68
CA ASN A 81 -3.71 -16.12 10.06
C ASN A 81 -4.22 -17.29 9.23
N THR A 82 -5.53 -17.34 9.04
CA THR A 82 -6.21 -18.46 8.40
C THR A 82 -6.64 -18.17 6.97
N MET A 83 -6.72 -16.89 6.59
CA MET A 83 -7.32 -16.39 5.36
C MET A 83 -8.81 -16.76 5.23
N GLU A 84 -9.49 -17.02 6.35
CA GLU A 84 -10.95 -17.16 6.39
C GLU A 84 -11.61 -15.77 6.31
N GLU A 85 -12.64 -15.64 5.47
CA GLU A 85 -13.42 -14.40 5.39
C GLU A 85 -14.23 -14.19 6.67
N LEU A 86 -14.00 -13.07 7.34
CA LEU A 86 -14.70 -12.71 8.57
C LEU A 86 -16.02 -11.99 8.26
N HIS A 87 -15.98 -11.05 7.34
CA HIS A 87 -17.12 -10.24 6.91
C HIS A 87 -16.77 -9.37 5.70
N THR A 88 -17.74 -8.59 5.24
CA THR A 88 -17.57 -7.57 4.22
C THR A 88 -17.92 -6.18 4.76
N LEU A 89 -17.35 -5.15 4.15
CA LEU A 89 -17.70 -3.75 4.37
C LEU A 89 -18.31 -3.17 3.10
N PRO A 90 -19.31 -2.26 3.23
CA PRO A 90 -19.88 -1.59 2.08
C PRO A 90 -18.84 -0.70 1.40
N SER A 91 -18.98 -0.57 0.08
CA SER A 91 -18.23 0.36 -0.76
C SER A 91 -19.15 0.87 -1.86
N GLY A 92 -18.76 1.94 -2.54
CA GLY A 92 -19.30 2.27 -3.85
C GLY A 92 -18.74 1.34 -4.93
N PRO A 93 -19.15 1.52 -6.21
CA PRO A 93 -18.64 0.73 -7.31
C PRO A 93 -17.15 1.00 -7.57
N ASP A 94 -16.47 -0.04 -8.02
CA ASP A 94 -15.04 -0.06 -8.34
C ASP A 94 -14.13 0.53 -7.25
N PRO A 95 -14.09 -0.09 -6.04
CA PRO A 95 -13.15 0.33 -5.00
C PRO A 95 -11.71 0.02 -5.42
N GLU A 96 -10.85 1.04 -5.45
CA GLU A 96 -9.46 0.94 -5.88
C GLU A 96 -8.50 0.85 -4.70
N LEU A 97 -8.06 1.98 -4.18
CA LEU A 97 -7.28 2.07 -2.97
C LEU A 97 -8.14 2.52 -1.78
N PHE A 98 -7.65 2.21 -0.63
CA PHE A 98 -8.21 2.68 0.62
C PHE A 98 -7.11 3.00 1.63
N VAL A 99 -7.44 3.75 2.65
CA VAL A 99 -6.58 3.97 3.80
C VAL A 99 -7.37 3.81 5.08
N LEU A 100 -6.80 3.07 6.03
CA LEU A 100 -7.33 2.94 7.37
C LEU A 100 -6.78 4.08 8.23
N HIS A 101 -7.65 4.78 8.95
CA HIS A 101 -7.21 5.78 9.90
C HIS A 101 -6.22 5.17 10.92
N PRO A 102 -5.17 5.89 11.38
CA PRO A 102 -4.15 5.32 12.27
C PRO A 102 -4.68 4.70 13.58
N SER A 103 -5.87 5.13 14.02
CA SER A 103 -6.56 4.51 15.17
C SER A 103 -7.20 3.14 14.87
N GLY A 104 -7.15 2.68 13.62
CA GLY A 104 -7.84 1.48 13.14
C GLY A 104 -9.31 1.69 12.76
N ASN A 105 -9.82 2.92 12.79
CA ASN A 105 -11.20 3.27 12.38
C ASN A 105 -11.32 4.79 12.17
N PRO A 106 -12.02 5.29 11.12
CA PRO A 106 -12.67 4.56 10.02
C PRO A 106 -11.74 4.17 8.87
N LEU A 107 -12.31 3.47 7.86
CA LEU A 107 -11.71 3.17 6.57
C LEU A 107 -12.23 4.17 5.53
N TYR A 108 -11.33 4.74 4.72
CA TYR A 108 -11.63 5.66 3.61
C TYR A 108 -11.32 4.94 2.30
N ILE A 109 -12.30 4.83 1.40
CA ILE A 109 -12.25 4.02 0.19
C ILE A 109 -12.45 4.91 -1.03
N ALA A 110 -11.52 4.88 -1.98
CA ALA A 110 -11.69 5.54 -3.28
C ALA A 110 -12.57 4.66 -4.18
N ASN A 111 -13.68 5.21 -4.68
CA ASN A 111 -14.62 4.53 -5.58
C ASN A 111 -14.55 5.19 -6.95
N GLU A 112 -13.88 4.51 -7.91
CA GLU A 112 -13.50 5.09 -9.21
C GLU A 112 -14.74 5.49 -10.02
N ASP A 113 -15.73 4.61 -10.13
CA ASP A 113 -16.91 4.80 -10.99
C ASP A 113 -17.91 5.85 -10.49
N ASP A 114 -17.95 6.12 -9.17
CA ASP A 114 -18.88 7.07 -8.55
C ASP A 114 -18.29 8.46 -8.32
N ASN A 115 -16.97 8.61 -8.43
CA ASN A 115 -16.25 9.83 -8.08
C ASN A 115 -16.43 10.21 -6.60
N LEU A 116 -16.40 9.21 -5.72
CA LEU A 116 -16.63 9.37 -4.27
C LEU A 116 -15.45 8.79 -3.47
N VAL A 117 -15.25 9.32 -2.28
CA VAL A 117 -14.57 8.64 -1.19
C VAL A 117 -15.63 8.20 -0.18
N THR A 118 -15.81 6.88 -0.02
CA THR A 118 -16.72 6.31 0.97
C THR A 118 -15.97 6.14 2.29
N VAL A 119 -16.55 6.66 3.38
CA VAL A 119 -16.03 6.53 4.74
C VAL A 119 -16.84 5.51 5.50
N VAL A 120 -16.20 4.43 5.99
CA VAL A 120 -16.88 3.31 6.65
C VAL A 120 -16.36 3.13 8.07
N ASP A 121 -17.25 3.09 9.03
CA ASP A 121 -16.93 2.60 10.37
C ASP A 121 -16.77 1.07 10.32
N VAL A 122 -15.53 0.58 10.52
CA VAL A 122 -15.21 -0.85 10.36
C VAL A 122 -15.85 -1.72 11.45
N LYS A 123 -16.17 -1.14 12.62
CA LYS A 123 -16.78 -1.87 13.75
C LYS A 123 -18.27 -2.06 13.58
N SER A 124 -18.99 -0.96 13.26
CA SER A 124 -20.44 -1.01 13.02
C SER A 124 -20.79 -1.42 11.60
N LYS A 125 -19.82 -1.38 10.67
CA LYS A 125 -19.96 -1.68 9.23
C LYS A 125 -20.94 -0.72 8.54
N GLN A 126 -21.02 0.51 9.03
CA GLN A 126 -21.91 1.54 8.50
C GLN A 126 -21.12 2.58 7.72
N VAL A 127 -21.69 3.04 6.61
CA VAL A 127 -21.19 4.21 5.90
C VAL A 127 -21.44 5.44 6.77
N LEU A 128 -20.36 6.17 7.08
CA LEU A 128 -20.41 7.43 7.85
C LEU A 128 -20.57 8.64 6.94
N ALA A 129 -19.92 8.62 5.78
CA ALA A 129 -19.98 9.69 4.79
C ALA A 129 -19.66 9.16 3.39
N GLU A 130 -20.17 9.87 2.38
CA GLU A 130 -19.78 9.77 0.98
C GLU A 130 -19.34 11.15 0.53
N ILE A 131 -18.06 11.30 0.19
CA ILE A 131 -17.41 12.60 -0.05
C ILE A 131 -17.19 12.73 -1.56
N PRO A 132 -17.91 13.65 -2.25
CA PRO A 132 -17.67 13.91 -3.67
C PRO A 132 -16.26 14.46 -3.90
N VAL A 133 -15.50 13.82 -4.80
CA VAL A 133 -14.13 14.20 -5.17
C VAL A 133 -14.03 14.45 -6.68
N GLY A 134 -12.83 14.47 -7.23
CA GLY A 134 -12.65 14.58 -8.68
C GLY A 134 -12.96 13.27 -9.41
N VAL A 135 -12.82 13.30 -10.74
CA VAL A 135 -13.13 12.14 -11.60
C VAL A 135 -12.04 11.08 -11.50
N GLU A 136 -12.45 9.81 -11.37
CA GLU A 136 -11.61 8.63 -11.20
C GLU A 136 -10.71 8.74 -9.94
N PRO A 137 -11.30 8.71 -8.71
CA PRO A 137 -10.52 8.65 -7.49
C PRO A 137 -9.79 7.31 -7.36
N GLU A 138 -8.48 7.35 -7.08
CA GLU A 138 -7.63 6.17 -6.99
C GLU A 138 -6.79 6.17 -5.71
N GLY A 139 -5.78 7.06 -5.64
CA GLY A 139 -4.80 7.09 -4.57
C GLY A 139 -5.38 7.59 -3.25
N MET A 140 -4.95 6.94 -2.17
CA MET A 140 -5.35 7.29 -0.81
C MET A 140 -4.11 7.40 0.08
N GLY A 141 -4.11 8.38 0.99
CA GLY A 141 -3.09 8.56 2.01
C GLY A 141 -3.69 9.17 3.27
N VAL A 142 -3.07 8.96 4.42
CA VAL A 142 -3.49 9.55 5.69
C VAL A 142 -2.31 10.16 6.42
N SER A 143 -2.51 11.34 7.01
CA SER A 143 -1.48 11.99 7.83
C SER A 143 -1.16 11.16 9.08
N PRO A 144 0.08 11.18 9.59
CA PRO A 144 0.48 10.37 10.74
C PRO A 144 -0.34 10.64 12.00
N ASP A 145 -0.85 11.85 12.17
CA ASP A 145 -1.75 12.24 13.28
C ASP A 145 -3.21 11.86 13.03
N GLY A 146 -3.54 11.38 11.84
CA GLY A 146 -4.90 11.02 11.43
C GLY A 146 -5.81 12.21 11.09
N GLY A 147 -5.32 13.45 11.14
CA GLY A 147 -6.15 14.64 10.95
C GLY A 147 -6.62 14.87 9.51
N ILE A 148 -5.83 14.43 8.53
CA ILE A 148 -6.07 14.63 7.10
C ILE A 148 -5.97 13.33 6.35
N VAL A 149 -6.94 13.08 5.47
CA VAL A 149 -6.88 12.05 4.42
C VAL A 149 -6.69 12.73 3.08
N ILE A 150 -5.84 12.17 2.25
CA ILE A 150 -5.63 12.59 0.86
C ILE A 150 -6.31 11.57 -0.06
N ASN A 151 -7.07 12.07 -1.02
CA ASN A 151 -7.49 11.31 -2.19
C ASN A 151 -6.90 11.94 -3.45
N THR A 152 -6.46 11.12 -4.39
CA THR A 152 -6.06 11.60 -5.73
C THR A 152 -7.11 11.23 -6.75
N SER A 153 -7.41 12.14 -7.68
CA SER A 153 -8.36 11.90 -8.77
C SER A 153 -7.66 12.01 -10.11
N GLU A 154 -7.61 10.89 -10.84
CA GLU A 154 -6.79 10.69 -12.02
C GLU A 154 -7.08 11.67 -13.16
N THR A 155 -8.36 11.74 -13.58
CA THR A 155 -8.77 12.56 -14.73
C THR A 155 -8.78 14.05 -14.41
N THR A 156 -9.09 14.45 -13.17
CA THR A 156 -9.08 15.85 -12.76
C THR A 156 -7.72 16.35 -12.28
N ASN A 157 -6.72 15.46 -12.14
CA ASN A 157 -5.36 15.79 -11.74
C ASN A 157 -5.27 16.51 -10.38
N MET A 158 -6.08 16.07 -9.42
CA MET A 158 -6.19 16.69 -8.11
C MET A 158 -5.71 15.78 -6.99
N ALA A 159 -5.12 16.39 -5.97
CA ALA A 159 -5.00 15.84 -4.63
C ALA A 159 -5.96 16.60 -3.71
N HIS A 160 -6.98 15.91 -3.20
CA HIS A 160 -8.01 16.43 -2.30
C HIS A 160 -7.58 16.21 -0.86
N PHE A 161 -7.60 17.26 -0.05
CA PHE A 161 -7.33 17.21 1.39
C PHE A 161 -8.67 17.14 2.13
N ILE A 162 -8.91 16.03 2.80
CA ILE A 162 -10.16 15.74 3.52
C ILE A 162 -9.88 15.81 5.03
N ASP A 163 -10.57 16.67 5.74
CA ASP A 163 -10.53 16.74 7.20
C ASP A 163 -11.29 15.54 7.79
N THR A 164 -10.63 14.77 8.66
CA THR A 164 -11.21 13.53 9.20
C THR A 164 -12.25 13.74 10.29
N ALA A 165 -12.30 14.91 10.89
CA ALA A 165 -13.30 15.24 11.92
C ALA A 165 -14.64 15.71 11.31
N THR A 166 -14.58 16.34 10.14
CA THR A 166 -15.77 16.92 9.48
C THR A 166 -16.18 16.17 8.21
N PHE A 167 -15.29 15.35 7.63
CA PHE A 167 -15.42 14.69 6.33
C PHE A 167 -15.58 15.69 5.16
N GLU A 168 -15.07 16.91 5.33
CA GLU A 168 -15.13 17.96 4.30
C GLU A 168 -13.78 18.09 3.58
N ILE A 169 -13.82 18.43 2.29
CA ILE A 169 -12.61 18.80 1.54
C ILE A 169 -12.20 20.21 1.97
N VAL A 170 -11.03 20.33 2.57
CA VAL A 170 -10.47 21.60 3.03
C VAL A 170 -9.53 22.26 2.04
N ALA A 171 -8.97 21.47 1.10
CA ALA A 171 -8.13 21.99 0.01
C ALA A 171 -8.11 21.05 -1.19
N ASN A 172 -7.81 21.63 -2.36
CA ASN A 172 -7.58 20.93 -3.61
C ASN A 172 -6.26 21.42 -4.22
N VAL A 173 -5.32 20.51 -4.42
CA VAL A 173 -4.02 20.82 -5.01
C VAL A 173 -3.94 20.21 -6.41
N LEU A 174 -3.78 21.08 -7.42
CA LEU A 174 -3.56 20.62 -8.81
C LEU A 174 -2.14 20.04 -8.92
N VAL A 175 -2.05 18.77 -9.29
CA VAL A 175 -0.81 18.05 -9.54
C VAL A 175 -0.66 17.73 -11.03
N ASP A 176 0.35 16.93 -11.41
CA ASP A 176 0.50 16.54 -12.82
C ASP A 176 -0.47 15.41 -13.20
N SER A 177 -0.47 15.03 -14.50
CA SER A 177 -1.49 14.14 -15.06
C SER A 177 -1.49 12.74 -14.44
N ARG A 178 -2.68 12.26 -14.13
CA ARG A 178 -3.01 10.94 -13.60
C ARG A 178 -2.32 10.65 -12.27
N PRO A 179 -2.68 11.37 -11.18
CA PRO A 179 -2.15 11.08 -9.87
C PRO A 179 -2.68 9.74 -9.33
N ARG A 180 -1.74 8.89 -8.80
CA ARG A 180 -2.01 7.49 -8.46
C ARG A 180 -1.82 7.14 -6.99
N PHE A 181 -1.03 7.91 -6.25
CA PHE A 181 -0.69 7.56 -4.87
C PHE A 181 -0.35 8.80 -4.06
N ALA A 182 -0.63 8.73 -2.75
CA ALA A 182 -0.30 9.77 -1.80
C ALA A 182 0.34 9.16 -0.55
N GLU A 183 1.51 9.66 -0.16
CA GLU A 183 2.26 9.16 1.00
C GLU A 183 2.82 10.32 1.80
N PHE A 184 2.49 10.40 3.09
CA PHE A 184 3.14 11.32 4.01
C PHE A 184 4.47 10.76 4.48
N ASN A 185 5.44 11.63 4.76
CA ASN A 185 6.56 11.23 5.58
C ASN A 185 6.12 11.04 7.03
N HIS A 186 6.94 10.37 7.83
CA HIS A 186 6.55 9.95 9.18
C HIS A 186 6.26 11.11 10.15
N ASP A 187 6.89 12.27 9.98
CA ASP A 187 6.64 13.45 10.80
C ASP A 187 5.51 14.37 10.28
N GLY A 188 4.88 14.00 9.14
CA GLY A 188 3.76 14.73 8.56
C GLY A 188 4.13 16.07 7.91
N THR A 189 5.41 16.37 7.71
CA THR A 189 5.88 17.65 7.15
C THR A 189 5.94 17.68 5.63
N LYS A 190 5.92 16.50 4.98
CA LYS A 190 5.92 16.34 3.54
C LYS A 190 4.84 15.34 3.10
N LEU A 191 4.19 15.63 1.99
CA LEU A 191 3.30 14.73 1.28
C LEU A 191 3.84 14.53 -0.14
N TYR A 192 4.04 13.27 -0.54
CA TYR A 192 4.46 12.88 -1.87
C TYR A 192 3.25 12.37 -2.66
N VAL A 193 2.98 12.98 -3.81
CA VAL A 193 1.91 12.56 -4.73
C VAL A 193 2.51 12.20 -6.07
N SER A 194 2.41 10.93 -6.46
CA SER A 194 2.86 10.44 -7.75
C SER A 194 1.86 10.76 -8.85
N SER A 195 2.35 11.13 -10.04
CA SER A 195 1.56 11.40 -11.24
C SER A 195 2.05 10.52 -12.38
N GLU A 196 1.28 9.46 -12.70
CA GLU A 196 1.68 8.38 -13.60
C GLU A 196 2.01 8.90 -15.00
N ILE A 197 1.05 9.57 -15.65
CA ILE A 197 1.23 10.10 -17.01
C ILE A 197 2.06 11.39 -16.98
N GLY A 198 2.00 12.14 -15.90
CA GLY A 198 2.86 13.32 -15.71
C GLY A 198 4.34 13.00 -15.54
N GLY A 199 4.69 11.73 -15.21
CA GLY A 199 6.07 11.30 -15.03
C GLY A 199 6.78 11.97 -13.85
N THR A 200 6.04 12.42 -12.84
CA THR A 200 6.56 13.23 -11.73
C THR A 200 6.07 12.74 -10.36
N VAL A 201 6.74 13.20 -9.31
CA VAL A 201 6.21 13.17 -7.94
C VAL A 201 6.18 14.61 -7.41
N SER A 202 5.01 15.08 -7.02
CA SER A 202 4.84 16.37 -6.35
C SER A 202 5.14 16.22 -4.87
N VAL A 203 6.06 17.02 -4.34
CA VAL A 203 6.31 17.18 -2.90
C VAL A 203 5.48 18.36 -2.44
N ILE A 204 4.48 18.10 -1.62
CA ILE A 204 3.52 19.10 -1.12
C ILE A 204 3.84 19.38 0.34
N ASP A 205 3.84 20.64 0.73
CA ASP A 205 3.83 21.06 2.13
C ASP A 205 2.37 20.96 2.65
N PRO A 206 2.07 20.04 3.58
CA PRO A 206 0.70 19.85 4.06
C PRO A 206 0.15 21.04 4.85
N ALA A 207 1.01 21.82 5.49
CA ALA A 207 0.58 22.96 6.30
C ALA A 207 0.10 24.13 5.44
N THR A 208 0.75 24.34 4.28
CA THR A 208 0.39 25.39 3.33
C THR A 208 -0.41 24.90 2.15
N GLN A 209 -0.50 23.56 1.96
CA GLN A 209 -1.18 22.90 0.85
C GLN A 209 -0.66 23.39 -0.53
N THR A 210 0.66 23.58 -0.61
CA THR A 210 1.34 24.04 -1.82
C THR A 210 2.44 23.08 -2.24
N ILE A 211 2.67 22.97 -3.56
CA ILE A 211 3.78 22.17 -4.10
C ILE A 211 5.09 22.91 -3.81
N ALA A 212 5.91 22.30 -2.95
CA ALA A 212 7.26 22.81 -2.60
C ALA A 212 8.30 22.42 -3.65
N LYS A 213 8.18 21.22 -4.23
CA LYS A 213 9.10 20.69 -5.24
C LYS A 213 8.37 19.69 -6.15
N LYS A 214 8.85 19.55 -7.39
CA LYS A 214 8.50 18.43 -8.28
C LYS A 214 9.75 17.62 -8.56
N ILE A 215 9.64 16.31 -8.36
CA ILE A 215 10.68 15.34 -8.66
C ILE A 215 10.41 14.80 -10.05
N THR A 216 11.41 14.84 -10.93
CA THR A 216 11.40 14.25 -12.26
C THR A 216 12.41 13.12 -12.33
N PHE A 217 12.25 12.22 -13.29
CA PHE A 217 13.05 11.02 -13.41
C PHE A 217 13.70 10.94 -14.79
N GLU A 218 14.97 10.59 -14.83
CA GLU A 218 15.72 10.31 -16.05
C GLU A 218 16.42 8.96 -15.92
N VAL A 219 15.92 7.94 -16.63
CA VAL A 219 16.52 6.61 -16.62
C VAL A 219 17.24 6.37 -17.93
N PRO A 220 18.57 6.15 -17.93
CA PRO A 220 19.33 5.93 -19.15
C PRO A 220 18.75 4.79 -20.00
N GLY A 221 18.45 5.07 -21.27
CA GLY A 221 17.92 4.10 -22.23
C GLY A 221 16.43 3.79 -22.09
N VAL A 222 15.70 4.49 -21.23
CA VAL A 222 14.25 4.39 -21.08
C VAL A 222 13.60 5.66 -21.63
N LEU A 223 12.54 5.48 -22.42
CA LEU A 223 11.78 6.60 -22.94
C LEU A 223 10.99 7.29 -21.82
N PRO A 224 10.86 8.62 -21.81
CA PRO A 224 10.15 9.36 -20.75
C PRO A 224 8.72 8.86 -20.50
N GLU A 225 7.98 8.49 -21.52
CA GLU A 225 6.61 7.99 -21.44
C GLU A 225 6.50 6.59 -20.79
N ALA A 226 7.61 5.88 -20.66
CA ALA A 226 7.67 4.62 -19.93
C ALA A 226 8.03 4.80 -18.43
N ILE A 227 8.34 6.04 -18.02
CA ILE A 227 8.61 6.39 -16.64
C ILE A 227 7.30 6.88 -16.01
N GLN A 228 6.60 5.98 -15.35
CA GLN A 228 5.25 6.19 -14.84
C GLN A 228 5.21 5.98 -13.33
N PRO A 229 5.42 7.04 -12.51
CA PRO A 229 5.42 6.94 -11.06
C PRO A 229 4.05 6.50 -10.51
N VAL A 230 4.06 5.48 -9.63
CA VAL A 230 2.86 4.91 -9.00
C VAL A 230 3.04 4.87 -7.49
N GLY A 231 3.37 3.71 -6.90
CA GLY A 231 3.56 3.56 -5.47
C GLY A 231 4.72 4.41 -4.94
N VAL A 232 4.53 4.99 -3.77
CA VAL A 232 5.55 5.75 -3.04
C VAL A 232 5.66 5.20 -1.62
N ARG A 233 6.87 5.05 -1.10
CA ARG A 233 7.11 4.71 0.31
C ARG A 233 8.27 5.53 0.88
N VAL A 234 8.07 6.01 2.10
CA VAL A 234 9.05 6.81 2.84
C VAL A 234 9.53 6.01 4.05
N THR A 235 10.84 5.98 4.30
CA THR A 235 11.37 5.35 5.52
C THR A 235 10.93 6.12 6.77
N ASN A 236 10.81 5.42 7.92
CA ASN A 236 10.35 6.02 9.18
C ASN A 236 11.23 7.19 9.64
N ASP A 237 12.52 7.13 9.33
CA ASP A 237 13.48 8.22 9.64
C ASP A 237 13.42 9.35 8.60
N GLY A 238 12.62 9.22 7.56
CA GLY A 238 12.49 10.18 6.47
C GLY A 238 13.72 10.30 5.58
N SER A 239 14.73 9.45 5.74
CA SER A 239 16.00 9.56 5.00
C SER A 239 15.91 9.14 3.54
N LYS A 240 14.99 8.23 3.22
CA LYS A 240 14.83 7.69 1.87
C LYS A 240 13.36 7.67 1.44
N VAL A 241 13.15 7.97 0.16
CA VAL A 241 11.86 7.79 -0.51
C VAL A 241 12.06 6.85 -1.69
N PHE A 242 11.19 5.84 -1.78
CA PHE A 242 11.17 4.88 -2.88
C PHE A 242 9.95 5.15 -3.75
N VAL A 243 10.13 5.19 -5.07
CA VAL A 243 9.06 5.43 -6.03
C VAL A 243 9.07 4.35 -7.10
N ALA A 244 7.96 3.61 -7.22
CA ALA A 244 7.74 2.66 -8.31
C ALA A 244 7.52 3.41 -9.64
N LEU A 245 8.30 3.09 -10.68
CA LEU A 245 8.27 3.80 -11.95
C LEU A 245 7.60 3.00 -13.09
N GLY A 246 6.63 2.17 -12.75
CA GLY A 246 5.74 1.46 -13.68
C GLY A 246 6.46 0.70 -14.80
N PRO A 247 6.16 0.98 -16.08
CA PRO A 247 6.71 0.25 -17.23
C PRO A 247 8.23 0.37 -17.40
N SER A 248 8.88 1.32 -16.73
CA SER A 248 10.35 1.38 -16.71
C SER A 248 11.01 0.22 -15.98
N ASN A 249 10.22 -0.57 -15.21
CA ASN A 249 10.66 -1.72 -14.43
C ASN A 249 11.72 -1.33 -13.39
N ARG A 250 11.51 -0.20 -12.72
CA ARG A 250 12.46 0.35 -11.75
C ARG A 250 11.75 0.93 -10.54
N VAL A 251 12.50 0.94 -9.45
CA VAL A 251 12.18 1.74 -8.26
C VAL A 251 13.26 2.83 -8.16
N ALA A 252 12.86 4.09 -8.14
CA ALA A 252 13.76 5.19 -7.84
C ALA A 252 14.03 5.28 -6.35
N VAL A 253 15.29 5.53 -5.97
CA VAL A 253 15.71 5.87 -4.62
C VAL A 253 15.99 7.36 -4.55
N ILE A 254 15.33 8.05 -3.64
CA ILE A 254 15.37 9.51 -3.49
C ILE A 254 15.89 9.82 -2.09
N ASP A 255 16.77 10.81 -2.00
CA ASP A 255 17.20 11.37 -0.73
C ASP A 255 16.05 12.18 -0.10
N GLY A 256 15.57 11.77 1.06
CA GLY A 256 14.39 12.38 1.69
C GLY A 256 14.60 13.79 2.23
N ALA A 257 15.86 14.20 2.44
CA ALA A 257 16.17 15.57 2.91
C ALA A 257 16.20 16.56 1.74
N THR A 258 16.76 16.15 0.60
CA THR A 258 16.96 17.03 -0.58
C THR A 258 15.91 16.84 -1.66
N ASP A 259 15.16 15.72 -1.62
CA ASP A 259 14.25 15.28 -2.68
C ASP A 259 14.95 15.13 -4.04
N GLU A 260 16.21 14.68 -4.05
CA GLU A 260 17.00 14.39 -5.25
C GLU A 260 17.05 12.88 -5.50
N VAL A 261 16.88 12.48 -6.77
CA VAL A 261 17.03 11.07 -7.17
C VAL A 261 18.48 10.65 -7.05
N ARG A 262 18.73 9.54 -6.34
CA ARG A 262 20.06 9.00 -6.10
C ARG A 262 20.38 7.80 -6.97
N ASP A 263 19.39 6.90 -7.15
CA ASP A 263 19.59 5.64 -7.87
C ASP A 263 18.28 5.10 -8.45
N TYR A 264 18.40 4.09 -9.33
CA TYR A 264 17.30 3.36 -9.94
C TYR A 264 17.53 1.86 -9.85
N LEU A 265 16.74 1.16 -9.06
CA LEU A 265 16.83 -0.27 -8.82
C LEU A 265 16.02 -1.03 -9.87
N LEU A 266 16.64 -1.95 -10.61
CA LEU A 266 15.94 -2.77 -11.61
C LEU A 266 15.11 -3.84 -10.89
N THR A 267 13.79 -3.87 -11.13
CA THR A 267 12.82 -4.81 -10.56
C THR A 267 12.24 -5.73 -11.65
N GLY A 268 11.17 -6.46 -11.34
CA GLY A 268 10.35 -7.15 -12.34
C GLY A 268 9.56 -6.17 -13.21
N GLN A 269 8.74 -6.71 -14.13
CA GLN A 269 8.07 -5.90 -15.16
C GLN A 269 6.78 -5.26 -14.63
N ARG A 270 6.61 -3.96 -14.92
CA ARG A 270 5.46 -3.14 -14.53
C ARG A 270 5.31 -3.11 -13.00
N VAL A 271 6.22 -2.40 -12.33
CA VAL A 271 6.16 -2.22 -10.88
C VAL A 271 4.99 -1.30 -10.49
N TRP A 272 4.19 -1.72 -9.47
CA TRP A 272 3.01 -1.00 -9.00
C TRP A 272 3.17 -0.46 -7.58
N GLN A 273 2.95 -1.30 -6.59
CA GLN A 273 2.92 -0.92 -5.18
C GLN A 273 4.10 -1.50 -4.41
N MET A 274 4.31 -0.97 -3.22
CA MET A 274 5.42 -1.36 -2.36
C MET A 274 4.98 -1.39 -0.90
N ALA A 275 5.65 -2.21 -0.08
CA ALA A 275 5.48 -2.22 1.38
C ALA A 275 6.77 -2.59 2.08
N PHE A 276 7.09 -1.90 3.17
CA PHE A 276 8.21 -2.25 4.04
C PHE A 276 7.87 -3.40 4.98
N THR A 277 8.90 -4.17 5.37
CA THR A 277 8.83 -4.92 6.63
C THR A 277 8.75 -3.96 7.82
N PRO A 278 8.17 -4.38 8.96
CA PRO A 278 8.04 -3.50 10.14
C PRO A 278 9.38 -2.93 10.64
N ASP A 279 10.46 -3.69 10.53
CA ASP A 279 11.83 -3.26 10.85
C ASP A 279 12.48 -2.42 9.72
N GLN A 280 11.78 -2.26 8.59
CA GLN A 280 12.25 -1.58 7.37
C GLN A 280 13.56 -2.14 6.78
N LYS A 281 13.88 -3.39 7.07
CA LYS A 281 15.02 -4.07 6.45
C LYS A 281 14.78 -4.35 4.97
N TYR A 282 13.57 -4.77 4.63
CA TYR A 282 13.17 -5.06 3.25
C TYR A 282 12.01 -4.19 2.80
N LEU A 283 12.02 -3.89 1.50
CA LEU A 283 10.90 -3.31 0.76
C LEU A 283 10.48 -4.30 -0.32
N PHE A 284 9.22 -4.72 -0.29
CA PHE A 284 8.61 -5.56 -1.32
C PHE A 284 7.95 -4.71 -2.39
N THR A 285 8.11 -5.10 -3.66
CA THR A 285 7.43 -4.45 -4.80
C THR A 285 6.54 -5.46 -5.50
N THR A 286 5.42 -5.03 -6.07
CA THR A 286 4.59 -5.86 -6.94
C THR A 286 4.93 -5.58 -8.40
N ASN A 287 5.14 -6.62 -9.22
CA ASN A 287 5.54 -6.51 -10.60
C ASN A 287 4.49 -7.18 -11.51
N GLY A 288 3.49 -6.40 -11.94
CA GLY A 288 2.26 -6.91 -12.54
C GLY A 288 2.44 -7.73 -13.81
N ASN A 289 3.41 -7.41 -14.66
CA ASN A 289 3.58 -8.11 -15.93
C ASN A 289 4.52 -9.33 -15.86
N SER A 290 5.37 -9.42 -14.84
CA SER A 290 6.25 -10.59 -14.61
C SER A 290 5.69 -11.59 -13.60
N ASN A 291 4.56 -11.28 -12.93
CA ASN A 291 3.90 -12.14 -11.94
C ASN A 291 4.84 -12.51 -10.78
N ASP A 292 5.59 -11.54 -10.30
CA ASP A 292 6.50 -11.68 -9.18
C ASP A 292 6.50 -10.45 -8.26
N ILE A 293 7.15 -10.57 -7.14
CA ILE A 293 7.57 -9.45 -6.29
C ILE A 293 9.08 -9.36 -6.30
N SER A 294 9.62 -8.13 -6.22
CA SER A 294 11.05 -7.93 -5.94
C SER A 294 11.25 -7.58 -4.48
N VAL A 295 12.30 -8.12 -3.88
CA VAL A 295 12.72 -7.83 -2.51
C VAL A 295 13.94 -6.92 -2.58
N ILE A 296 13.81 -5.73 -2.02
CA ILE A 296 14.86 -4.72 -1.95
C ILE A 296 15.41 -4.68 -0.52
N ASP A 297 16.72 -4.84 -0.37
CA ASP A 297 17.41 -4.50 0.88
C ASP A 297 17.49 -2.96 0.98
N VAL A 298 16.81 -2.39 1.98
CA VAL A 298 16.67 -0.94 2.14
C VAL A 298 17.98 -0.26 2.50
N ALA A 299 18.84 -0.94 3.26
CA ALA A 299 20.13 -0.40 3.67
C ALA A 299 21.14 -0.42 2.53
N ALA A 300 21.19 -1.54 1.81
CA ALA A 300 22.11 -1.73 0.68
C ALA A 300 21.63 -1.02 -0.61
N GLU A 301 20.34 -0.68 -0.70
CA GLU A 301 19.69 -0.14 -1.91
C GLU A 301 19.87 -1.10 -3.11
N GLU A 302 19.62 -2.39 -2.88
CA GLU A 302 19.79 -3.45 -3.89
C GLU A 302 18.60 -4.40 -3.92
N VAL A 303 18.23 -4.87 -5.12
CA VAL A 303 17.28 -5.97 -5.29
C VAL A 303 17.99 -7.29 -5.00
N VAL A 304 17.60 -7.95 -3.92
CA VAL A 304 18.27 -9.18 -3.45
C VAL A 304 17.58 -10.46 -3.93
N LYS A 305 16.29 -10.38 -4.29
CA LYS A 305 15.53 -11.56 -4.75
C LYS A 305 14.29 -11.16 -5.53
N SER A 306 13.86 -12.01 -6.47
CA SER A 306 12.49 -12.02 -7.03
C SER A 306 11.79 -13.31 -6.60
N VAL A 307 10.51 -13.19 -6.22
CA VAL A 307 9.69 -14.33 -5.78
C VAL A 307 8.44 -14.39 -6.64
N PRO A 308 8.18 -15.50 -7.36
CA PRO A 308 6.96 -15.67 -8.13
C PRO A 308 5.72 -15.67 -7.21
N VAL A 309 4.65 -14.99 -7.67
CA VAL A 309 3.35 -14.93 -6.99
C VAL A 309 2.23 -15.23 -8.00
N GLY A 310 0.97 -14.84 -7.73
CA GLY A 310 -0.13 -15.04 -8.66
C GLY A 310 -0.11 -14.10 -9.87
N GLN A 311 -1.21 -14.09 -10.63
CA GLN A 311 -1.30 -13.34 -11.89
C GLN A 311 -1.57 -11.85 -11.67
N GLN A 312 -0.74 -11.00 -12.25
CA GLN A 312 -0.77 -9.54 -12.14
C GLN A 312 -0.83 -9.05 -10.68
N PRO A 313 0.24 -9.26 -9.89
CA PRO A 313 0.32 -8.72 -8.55
C PRO A 313 0.20 -7.19 -8.57
N TRP A 314 -0.66 -6.64 -7.69
CA TRP A 314 -0.96 -5.21 -7.66
C TRP A 314 -0.66 -4.57 -6.30
N GLY A 315 -1.37 -4.96 -5.24
CA GLY A 315 -1.19 -4.46 -3.89
C GLY A 315 -0.29 -5.35 -3.05
N VAL A 316 0.34 -4.79 -2.04
CA VAL A 316 1.15 -5.52 -1.07
C VAL A 316 1.08 -4.88 0.31
N VAL A 317 0.97 -5.70 1.35
CA VAL A 317 1.07 -5.28 2.75
C VAL A 317 1.85 -6.31 3.55
N VAL A 318 2.53 -5.87 4.59
CA VAL A 318 3.26 -6.74 5.53
C VAL A 318 2.58 -6.66 6.90
N ALA A 319 2.37 -7.82 7.53
CA ALA A 319 1.78 -7.87 8.87
C ALA A 319 2.63 -7.07 9.87
N PRO A 320 2.00 -6.36 10.84
CA PRO A 320 2.72 -5.74 11.93
C PRO A 320 3.35 -6.80 12.85
N ASN A 321 4.35 -6.40 13.63
CA ASN A 321 5.01 -7.27 14.63
C ASN A 321 4.10 -7.53 15.82
#